data_dd4cbe031b8120a16adf51086947aaf7
#
_entry.id   dd4cbe031b8120a16adf51086947aaf7
#
_cell.length_a   1.000
_cell.length_b   1.000
_cell.length_c   1.000
_cell.angle_alpha   90.00
_cell.angle_beta   90.00
_cell.angle_gamma   90.00
#
_symmetry.space_group_name_H-M   'P 1'
#
loop_
_entity.id
_entity.type
_entity.pdbx_description
1 polymer ?
#
loop_
_entity_poly.entity_id
_entity_poly.type
_entity_poly.pdbx_seq_one_letter_code
_entity_poly.pdbx_strand_id
1 'polypeptide(L)'
;MIQLQKIIPDLLFPRRCAVCDDISDIRGQGVCSKCQPRIVYIKEPCCMKCGKQLARQEQEYCRDCSRNKHFFIKGTALYDQGSMAESVFRFKYGNRPEYARFYGRDLYEKKRGFLEQVKPDALVPVPIH
;
A
#
# COMPACT_ATOMS: atom_id res chain seq x y z
N MET A 1 10.21 21.92 -27.12
CA MET A 1 11.39 21.11 -26.71
C MET A 1 11.26 20.33 -25.40
N ILE A 2 10.28 20.59 -24.56
CA ILE A 2 10.16 19.97 -23.20
C ILE A 2 9.54 18.56 -23.21
N GLN A 3 8.87 18.15 -24.28
CA GLN A 3 8.15 16.85 -24.30
C GLN A 3 9.01 15.64 -24.71
N LEU A 4 10.04 15.82 -25.55
CA LEU A 4 10.88 14.69 -25.98
C LEU A 4 11.71 14.06 -24.84
N GLN A 5 12.19 14.85 -23.90
CA GLN A 5 12.99 14.37 -22.78
C GLN A 5 12.21 13.48 -21.80
N LYS A 6 10.86 13.57 -21.80
CA LYS A 6 9.99 12.70 -20.99
C LYS A 6 9.48 11.46 -21.73
N ILE A 7 9.46 11.51 -23.08
CA ILE A 7 8.92 10.44 -23.92
C ILE A 7 9.96 9.31 -24.07
N ILE A 8 11.24 9.63 -24.23
CA ILE A 8 12.31 8.65 -24.44
C ILE A 8 12.48 7.70 -23.24
N PRO A 9 12.55 8.19 -21.98
CA PRO A 9 12.59 7.31 -20.82
C PRO A 9 11.36 6.42 -20.67
N ASP A 10 10.15 6.95 -20.93
CA ASP A 10 8.90 6.17 -20.85
C ASP A 10 8.79 5.11 -21.96
N LEU A 11 9.49 5.30 -23.09
CA LEU A 11 9.55 4.33 -24.19
C LEU A 11 10.55 3.20 -23.90
N LEU A 12 11.71 3.54 -23.33
CA LEU A 12 12.75 2.56 -22.99
C LEU A 12 12.46 1.83 -21.68
N PHE A 13 11.81 2.50 -20.75
CA PHE A 13 11.44 1.97 -19.42
C PHE A 13 9.96 2.26 -19.15
N PRO A 14 9.05 1.53 -19.81
CA PRO A 14 7.62 1.75 -19.64
C PRO A 14 7.22 1.50 -18.17
N ARG A 15 6.41 2.40 -17.64
CA ARG A 15 5.91 2.27 -16.26
C ARG A 15 5.02 1.06 -16.14
N ARG A 16 5.30 0.23 -15.16
CA ARG A 16 4.56 -0.99 -14.88
C ARG A 16 3.48 -0.76 -13.85
N CYS A 17 2.40 -1.50 -14.00
CA CYS A 17 1.31 -1.55 -13.04
C CYS A 17 1.78 -2.26 -11.75
N ALA A 18 1.62 -1.59 -10.61
CA ALA A 18 2.01 -2.17 -9.32
C ALA A 18 1.23 -3.46 -8.98
N VAL A 19 0.08 -3.72 -9.60
CA VAL A 19 -0.74 -4.90 -9.33
C VAL A 19 -0.43 -6.08 -10.24
N CYS A 20 -0.42 -5.90 -11.58
CA CYS A 20 -0.22 -7.01 -12.53
C CYS A 20 1.18 -7.07 -13.15
N ASP A 21 2.02 -6.07 -12.92
CA ASP A 21 3.36 -5.90 -13.51
C ASP A 21 3.36 -5.68 -15.04
N ASP A 22 2.20 -5.55 -15.67
CA ASP A 22 2.09 -5.16 -17.08
C ASP A 22 2.31 -3.67 -17.29
N ILE A 23 2.51 -3.25 -18.53
CA ILE A 23 2.63 -1.85 -18.88
C ILE A 23 1.35 -1.11 -18.50
N SER A 24 1.49 -0.04 -17.71
CA SER A 24 0.33 0.75 -17.27
C SER A 24 -0.19 1.65 -18.39
N ASP A 25 -1.49 1.56 -18.67
CA ASP A 25 -2.22 2.40 -19.60
C ASP A 25 -2.50 3.82 -19.07
N ILE A 26 -2.37 4.00 -17.73
CA ILE A 26 -2.65 5.29 -17.07
C ILE A 26 -1.36 5.94 -16.59
N ARG A 27 -1.00 7.05 -17.20
CA ARG A 27 0.17 7.82 -16.80
C ARG A 27 0.02 8.39 -15.38
N GLY A 28 1.01 8.11 -14.54
CA GLY A 28 1.14 8.73 -13.22
C GLY A 28 0.38 8.06 -12.08
N GLN A 29 -0.55 7.14 -12.33
CA GLN A 29 -1.31 6.47 -11.27
C GLN A 29 -0.60 5.26 -10.66
N GLY A 30 0.29 4.61 -11.41
CA GLY A 30 1.03 3.43 -10.95
C GLY A 30 0.24 2.13 -10.96
N VAL A 31 -1.05 2.18 -11.34
CA VAL A 31 -1.95 1.03 -11.51
C VAL A 31 -2.74 1.20 -12.80
N CYS A 32 -2.90 0.15 -13.58
CA CYS A 32 -3.68 0.19 -14.82
C CYS A 32 -5.19 0.16 -14.53
N SER A 33 -6.00 0.58 -15.53
CA SER A 33 -7.47 0.65 -15.44
C SER A 33 -8.11 -0.68 -15.05
N LYS A 34 -7.57 -1.80 -15.54
CA LYS A 34 -8.07 -3.15 -15.24
C LYS A 34 -7.84 -3.58 -13.81
N CYS A 35 -6.73 -3.13 -13.20
CA CYS A 35 -6.34 -3.53 -11.86
C CYS A 35 -6.91 -2.62 -10.77
N GLN A 36 -7.21 -1.38 -11.07
CA GLN A 36 -7.74 -0.43 -10.10
C GLN A 36 -8.97 -0.95 -9.32
N PRO A 37 -10.01 -1.53 -9.95
CA PRO A 37 -11.15 -2.10 -9.23
C PRO A 37 -10.84 -3.39 -8.45
N ARG A 38 -9.68 -4.03 -8.69
CA ARG A 38 -9.26 -5.26 -8.02
C ARG A 38 -8.57 -5.03 -6.68
N ILE A 39 -8.20 -3.78 -6.39
CA ILE A 39 -7.58 -3.42 -5.12
C ILE A 39 -8.66 -3.41 -4.04
N VAL A 40 -8.53 -4.30 -3.06
CA VAL A 40 -9.44 -4.38 -1.94
C VAL A 40 -8.84 -3.67 -0.74
N TYR A 41 -9.44 -2.55 -0.38
CA TYR A 41 -9.07 -1.79 0.81
C TYR A 41 -9.75 -2.35 2.05
N ILE A 42 -9.05 -2.30 3.16
CA ILE A 42 -9.62 -2.65 4.47
C ILE A 42 -10.72 -1.67 4.84
N LYS A 43 -11.85 -2.22 5.28
CA LYS A 43 -13.02 -1.47 5.74
C LYS A 43 -13.29 -1.78 7.21
N GLU A 44 -14.02 -0.89 7.87
CA GLU A 44 -14.53 -1.17 9.22
C GLU A 44 -15.46 -2.40 9.25
N PRO A 45 -15.46 -3.17 10.34
CA PRO A 45 -14.72 -2.94 11.58
C PRO A 45 -13.25 -3.39 11.50
N CYS A 46 -12.38 -2.63 12.16
CA CYS A 46 -10.94 -2.88 12.19
C CYS A 46 -10.42 -3.08 13.60
N CYS A 47 -9.38 -3.88 13.75
CA CYS A 47 -8.68 -4.07 15.01
C CYS A 47 -8.13 -2.74 15.53
N MET A 48 -8.51 -2.35 16.74
CA MET A 48 -8.11 -1.08 17.35
C MET A 48 -6.59 -0.95 17.53
N LYS A 49 -5.86 -2.07 17.58
CA LYS A 49 -4.41 -2.07 17.73
C LYS A 49 -3.65 -2.11 16.41
N CYS A 50 -3.93 -3.05 15.51
CA CYS A 50 -3.14 -3.25 14.29
C CYS A 50 -3.84 -2.81 12.98
N GLY A 51 -5.12 -2.41 13.04
CA GLY A 51 -5.89 -1.98 11.88
C GLY A 51 -6.31 -3.10 10.92
N LYS A 52 -6.08 -4.38 11.26
CA LYS A 52 -6.53 -5.52 10.47
C LYS A 52 -8.05 -5.59 10.47
N GLN A 53 -8.67 -5.90 9.34
CA GLN A 53 -10.12 -6.07 9.24
C GLN A 53 -10.61 -7.19 10.17
N LEU A 54 -11.73 -6.95 10.84
CA LEU A 54 -12.39 -7.89 11.72
C LEU A 54 -13.60 -8.52 11.02
N ALA A 55 -13.92 -9.74 11.44
CA ALA A 55 -15.06 -10.46 10.87
C ALA A 55 -16.41 -10.03 11.48
N ARG A 56 -16.40 -9.48 12.70
CA ARG A 56 -17.60 -9.10 13.45
C ARG A 56 -17.46 -7.70 14.04
N GLN A 57 -18.56 -6.95 14.08
CA GLN A 57 -18.60 -5.59 14.62
C GLN A 57 -18.33 -5.51 16.13
N GLU A 58 -18.70 -6.56 16.86
CA GLU A 58 -18.53 -6.61 18.33
C GLU A 58 -17.08 -6.86 18.76
N GLN A 59 -16.19 -7.20 17.82
CA GLN A 59 -14.78 -7.43 18.11
C GLN A 59 -14.02 -6.11 18.09
N GLU A 60 -13.27 -5.84 19.15
CA GLU A 60 -12.34 -4.70 19.20
C GLU A 60 -10.94 -5.07 18.72
N TYR A 61 -10.51 -6.33 18.95
CA TYR A 61 -9.17 -6.81 18.63
C TYR A 61 -9.21 -8.08 17.79
N CYS A 62 -8.28 -8.21 16.86
CA CYS A 62 -8.09 -9.45 16.13
C CYS A 62 -7.49 -10.53 17.04
N ARG A 63 -7.60 -11.79 16.62
CA ARG A 63 -7.10 -12.95 17.40
C ARG A 63 -5.63 -12.83 17.80
N ASP A 64 -4.79 -12.28 16.91
CA ASP A 64 -3.37 -12.09 17.19
C ASP A 64 -3.14 -11.01 18.25
N CYS A 65 -3.75 -9.84 18.12
CA CYS A 65 -3.62 -8.77 19.10
C CYS A 65 -4.26 -9.08 20.46
N SER A 66 -5.22 -10.01 20.51
CA SER A 66 -5.82 -10.48 21.77
C SER A 66 -4.92 -11.46 22.51
N ARG A 67 -4.10 -12.24 21.78
CA ARG A 67 -3.28 -13.32 22.37
C ARG A 67 -1.84 -12.91 22.61
N ASN A 68 -1.30 -12.05 21.76
CA ASN A 68 0.11 -11.68 21.78
C ASN A 68 0.30 -10.23 22.25
N LYS A 69 1.34 -10.03 23.06
CA LYS A 69 1.80 -8.66 23.39
C LYS A 69 2.63 -8.12 22.22
N HIS A 70 2.20 -7.02 21.65
CA HIS A 70 2.94 -6.29 20.63
C HIS A 70 3.50 -4.99 21.23
N PHE A 71 4.73 -4.64 20.86
CA PHE A 71 5.41 -3.45 21.38
C PHE A 71 4.92 -2.13 20.75
N PHE A 72 4.32 -2.18 19.57
CA PHE A 72 3.74 -0.98 18.95
C PHE A 72 2.43 -0.58 19.65
N ILE A 73 2.18 0.71 19.70
CA ILE A 73 0.99 1.28 20.36
C ILE A 73 -0.23 1.12 19.44
N LYS A 74 -0.12 1.56 18.18
CA LYS A 74 -1.21 1.54 17.21
C LYS A 74 -0.65 1.31 15.80
N GLY A 75 -1.36 0.56 15.01
CA GLY A 75 -1.08 0.30 13.61
C GLY A 75 -2.30 0.56 12.74
N THR A 76 -2.08 0.68 11.45
CA THR A 76 -3.15 0.69 10.44
C THR A 76 -2.76 -0.22 9.29
N ALA A 77 -3.75 -0.88 8.70
CA ALA A 77 -3.58 -1.66 7.49
C ALA A 77 -4.37 -1.00 6.35
N LEU A 78 -3.84 -1.06 5.15
CA LEU A 78 -4.42 -0.41 3.98
C LEU A 78 -5.16 -1.40 3.09
N TYR A 79 -4.53 -2.52 2.76
CA TYR A 79 -5.06 -3.52 1.85
C TYR A 79 -5.47 -4.80 2.56
N ASP A 80 -6.47 -5.47 2.00
CA ASP A 80 -6.73 -6.86 2.36
C ASP A 80 -5.54 -7.76 2.00
N GLN A 81 -5.32 -8.80 2.81
CA GLN A 81 -4.16 -9.69 2.68
C GLN A 81 -4.06 -10.41 1.33
N GLY A 82 -5.20 -10.66 0.67
CA GLY A 82 -5.23 -11.38 -0.61
C GLY A 82 -4.94 -10.50 -1.82
N SER A 83 -5.55 -9.31 -1.87
CA SER A 83 -5.60 -8.52 -3.10
C SER A 83 -4.25 -7.94 -3.56
N MET A 84 -3.34 -7.67 -2.62
CA MET A 84 -2.06 -7.02 -2.91
C MET A 84 -0.83 -7.86 -2.52
N ALA A 85 -1.01 -9.09 -2.05
CA ALA A 85 0.08 -9.93 -1.55
C ALA A 85 1.19 -10.14 -2.59
N GLU A 86 0.84 -10.50 -3.81
CA GLU A 86 1.78 -10.73 -4.91
C GLU A 86 2.49 -9.44 -5.34
N SER A 87 1.77 -8.33 -5.39
CA SER A 87 2.32 -7.01 -5.68
C SER A 87 3.35 -6.58 -4.62
N VAL A 88 3.01 -6.73 -3.34
CA VAL A 88 3.93 -6.43 -2.23
C VAL A 88 5.15 -7.35 -2.26
N PHE A 89 4.97 -8.63 -2.61
CA PHE A 89 6.09 -9.56 -2.78
C PHE A 89 7.04 -9.10 -3.89
N ARG A 90 6.52 -8.74 -5.07
CA ARG A 90 7.34 -8.19 -6.15
C ARG A 90 8.05 -6.90 -5.76
N PHE A 91 7.37 -6.01 -5.03
CA PHE A 91 7.97 -4.79 -4.52
C PHE A 91 9.16 -5.06 -3.61
N LYS A 92 9.04 -6.03 -2.69
CA LYS A 92 10.09 -6.36 -1.73
C LYS A 92 11.24 -7.17 -2.33
N TYR A 93 10.93 -8.12 -3.21
CA TYR A 93 11.89 -9.14 -3.66
C TYR A 93 12.07 -9.19 -5.17
N GLY A 94 11.19 -8.57 -5.94
CA GLY A 94 11.19 -8.59 -7.40
C GLY A 94 11.90 -7.40 -8.05
N ASN A 95 12.68 -6.63 -7.29
CA ASN A 95 13.39 -5.44 -7.78
C ASN A 95 12.46 -4.45 -8.51
N ARG A 96 11.36 -4.08 -7.83
CA ARG A 96 10.35 -3.12 -8.32
C ARG A 96 10.27 -1.86 -7.44
N PRO A 97 11.36 -1.09 -7.27
CA PRO A 97 11.35 0.10 -6.42
C PRO A 97 10.37 1.18 -6.89
N GLU A 98 10.03 1.19 -8.18
CA GLU A 98 9.06 2.13 -8.78
C GLU A 98 7.66 2.04 -8.18
N TYR A 99 7.28 0.88 -7.59
CA TYR A 99 6.00 0.71 -6.91
C TYR A 99 5.88 1.53 -5.62
N ALA A 100 7.02 1.94 -5.03
CA ALA A 100 7.03 2.78 -3.83
C ALA A 100 6.21 4.05 -4.01
N ARG A 101 6.24 4.65 -5.22
CA ARG A 101 5.47 5.86 -5.52
C ARG A 101 3.96 5.63 -5.44
N PHE A 102 3.49 4.49 -5.94
CA PHE A 102 2.09 4.10 -5.85
C PHE A 102 1.71 3.86 -4.39
N TYR A 103 2.44 2.98 -3.69
CA TYR A 103 2.14 2.65 -2.30
C TYR A 103 2.18 3.87 -1.37
N GLY A 104 3.18 4.74 -1.53
CA GLY A 104 3.31 5.93 -0.69
C GLY A 104 2.16 6.91 -0.87
N ARG A 105 1.73 7.14 -2.12
CA ARG A 105 0.59 8.00 -2.42
C ARG A 105 -0.71 7.41 -1.90
N ASP A 106 -0.98 6.15 -2.20
CA ASP A 106 -2.21 5.47 -1.83
C ASP A 106 -2.36 5.37 -0.30
N LEU A 107 -1.25 5.07 0.40
CA LEU A 107 -1.21 5.08 1.86
C LEU A 107 -1.53 6.48 2.40
N TYR A 108 -0.90 7.52 1.87
CA TYR A 108 -1.14 8.89 2.31
C TYR A 108 -2.60 9.31 2.09
N GLU A 109 -3.13 9.09 0.88
CA GLU A 109 -4.50 9.49 0.53
C GLU A 109 -5.55 8.77 1.38
N LYS A 110 -5.37 7.47 1.61
CA LYS A 110 -6.36 6.63 2.32
C LYS A 110 -6.22 6.66 3.84
N LYS A 111 -5.03 6.94 4.36
CA LYS A 111 -4.74 6.89 5.81
C LYS A 111 -4.28 8.24 6.39
N ARG A 112 -4.53 9.32 5.66
CA ARG A 112 -4.23 10.68 6.13
C ARG A 112 -4.81 10.98 7.51
N GLY A 113 -6.08 10.63 7.75
CA GLY A 113 -6.72 10.82 9.05
C GLY A 113 -6.03 10.06 10.19
N PHE A 114 -5.51 8.86 9.94
CA PHE A 114 -4.70 8.13 10.91
C PHE A 114 -3.37 8.87 11.21
N LEU A 115 -2.69 9.38 10.20
CA LEU A 115 -1.46 10.15 10.37
C LEU A 115 -1.70 11.45 11.16
N GLU A 116 -2.79 12.13 10.89
CA GLU A 116 -3.20 13.34 11.60
C GLU A 116 -3.52 13.08 13.09
N GLN A 117 -4.07 11.89 13.40
CA GLN A 117 -4.32 11.47 14.78
C GLN A 117 -3.04 11.10 15.53
N VAL A 118 -2.16 10.34 14.89
CA VAL A 118 -0.93 9.82 15.51
C VAL A 118 0.12 10.92 15.65
N LYS A 119 0.17 11.87 14.70
CA LYS A 119 1.15 12.98 14.65
C LYS A 119 2.57 12.47 14.88
N PRO A 120 3.11 11.59 14.01
CA PRO A 120 4.43 10.99 14.22
C PRO A 120 5.53 12.07 14.16
N ASP A 121 6.47 12.03 15.10
CA ASP A 121 7.64 12.91 15.10
C ASP A 121 8.67 12.52 14.04
N ALA A 122 8.72 11.25 13.68
CA ALA A 122 9.63 10.72 12.67
C ALA A 122 9.04 9.51 11.94
N LEU A 123 9.50 9.30 10.69
CA LEU A 123 9.23 8.11 9.90
C LEU A 123 10.51 7.27 9.85
N VAL A 124 10.43 6.06 10.37
CA VAL A 124 11.55 5.12 10.37
C VAL A 124 11.20 3.96 9.44
N PRO A 125 11.88 3.81 8.29
CA PRO A 125 11.64 2.69 7.40
C PRO A 125 12.16 1.39 8.02
N VAL A 126 11.44 0.28 7.78
CA VAL A 126 11.97 -1.05 8.07
C VAL A 126 13.02 -1.38 7.01
N PRO A 127 14.29 -1.63 7.39
CA PRO A 127 15.34 -1.95 6.42
C PRO A 127 15.00 -3.25 5.67
N ILE A 128 15.30 -3.24 4.37
CA ILE A 128 15.22 -4.43 3.51
C ILE A 128 16.62 -5.06 3.56
N HIS A 129 16.68 -6.34 3.93
CA HIS A 129 17.92 -7.12 3.88
C HIS A 129 18.13 -7.71 2.50
#